data_bb565373a96152be0e8125f82813cf39
#
_entry.id   bb565373a96152be0e8125f82813cf39
#
_cell.length_a   1.000
_cell.length_b   1.000
_cell.length_c   1.000
_cell.angle_alpha   90.00
_cell.angle_beta   90.00
_cell.angle_gamma   90.00
#
_symmetry.space_group_name_H-M   'P 1'
#
loop_
_entity.id
_entity.type
_entity.pdbx_description
1 polymer ?
#
loop_
_entity_poly.entity_id
_entity_poly.type
_entity_poly.pdbx_seq_one_letter_code
_entity_poly.pdbx_strand_id
1 'polypeptide(L)'
;MIEQFQDMLAAIAAVDMSLAGKVRAHLDDLTKPKGSLGRLEDIALKYSLARGTARPVLKKKKVFCFAGDHGVAAEGVSAFPAEVTPQMVYNMLSGGAAINVLSAHAGADIDVVDMGVNHDFPDHPRLRKHKIRPAASNIAAGPAMSVEEAVRAIMAGAGLAREAAEQGYDLLATGEMGIANTTPATALYASMLDLPVEKITGRGTGIDDAMLAHKASVIRRALEVNAGTLGTPLEKLASLGGFEIAGICGLILGAASVRLPVVVDGFISSAGAVAAMQLSCRVSDYLFFSHLSSEQGHKAVMNRLGAKPILDLDLRLGEGTGAAMAMQVIEGAVKIYNEMATFSSASVSGKSA
;
A
#
# COMPACT_ATOMS: atom_id res chain seq x y z
N MET A 1 6.92 14.95 18.18
CA MET A 1 6.68 13.84 17.22
C MET A 1 5.36 13.11 17.51
N ILE A 2 5.08 12.65 18.73
CA ILE A 2 3.79 12.01 19.07
C ILE A 2 2.61 12.98 18.86
N GLU A 3 2.72 14.22 19.29
CA GLU A 3 1.72 15.26 19.03
C GLU A 3 1.47 15.46 17.52
N GLN A 4 2.53 15.60 16.72
CA GLN A 4 2.41 15.72 15.26
C GLN A 4 1.77 14.49 14.61
N PHE A 5 2.00 13.30 15.15
CA PHE A 5 1.34 12.07 14.73
C PHE A 5 -0.17 12.12 15.03
N GLN A 6 -0.55 12.56 16.23
CA GLN A 6 -1.95 12.72 16.62
C GLN A 6 -2.66 13.78 15.77
N ASP A 7 -2.00 14.93 15.51
CA ASP A 7 -2.50 16.00 14.64
C ASP A 7 -2.75 15.51 13.23
N MET A 8 -1.82 14.69 12.70
CA MET A 8 -1.99 14.06 11.38
C MET A 8 -3.21 13.14 11.35
N LEU A 9 -3.42 12.30 12.36
CA LEU A 9 -4.59 11.42 12.43
C LEU A 9 -5.88 12.23 12.51
N ALA A 10 -5.89 13.30 13.28
CA ALA A 10 -7.04 14.21 13.41
C ALA A 10 -7.37 14.93 12.10
N ALA A 11 -6.36 15.25 11.29
CA ALA A 11 -6.53 15.90 10.00
C ALA A 11 -7.15 14.99 8.92
N ILE A 12 -7.20 13.66 9.10
CA ILE A 12 -7.82 12.75 8.15
C ILE A 12 -9.34 12.93 8.20
N ALA A 13 -9.88 13.60 7.18
CA ALA A 13 -11.32 13.84 7.06
C ALA A 13 -12.02 12.65 6.36
N ALA A 14 -13.27 12.39 6.72
CA ALA A 14 -14.15 11.57 5.90
C ALA A 14 -14.38 12.23 4.53
N VAL A 15 -14.63 11.44 3.49
CA VAL A 15 -15.00 11.99 2.17
C VAL A 15 -16.39 12.64 2.23
N ASP A 16 -16.57 13.70 1.45
CA ASP A 16 -17.85 14.40 1.37
C ASP A 16 -18.83 13.62 0.47
N MET A 17 -19.73 12.88 1.08
CA MET A 17 -20.73 12.09 0.37
C MET A 17 -21.79 12.93 -0.36
N SER A 18 -21.89 14.24 -0.09
CA SER A 18 -22.80 15.14 -0.83
C SER A 18 -22.41 15.26 -2.31
N LEU A 19 -21.12 15.04 -2.64
CA LEU A 19 -20.63 15.00 -4.02
C LEU A 19 -21.08 13.77 -4.80
N ALA A 20 -21.41 12.66 -4.12
CA ALA A 20 -21.71 11.38 -4.77
C ALA A 20 -22.87 11.48 -5.77
N GLY A 21 -23.94 12.18 -5.40
CA GLY A 21 -25.09 12.39 -6.29
C GLY A 21 -24.72 13.10 -7.58
N LYS A 22 -23.90 14.17 -7.48
CA LYS A 22 -23.43 14.94 -8.64
C LYS A 22 -22.52 14.12 -9.56
N VAL A 23 -21.59 13.36 -8.98
CA VAL A 23 -20.67 12.51 -9.74
C VAL A 23 -21.42 11.40 -10.45
N ARG A 24 -22.36 10.72 -9.77
CA ARG A 24 -23.20 9.67 -10.38
C ARG A 24 -24.09 10.22 -11.49
N ALA A 25 -24.72 11.38 -11.30
CA ALA A 25 -25.54 12.02 -12.34
C ALA A 25 -24.73 12.27 -13.61
N HIS A 26 -23.48 12.73 -13.49
CA HIS A 26 -22.60 12.90 -14.64
C HIS A 26 -22.21 11.56 -15.30
N LEU A 27 -21.86 10.54 -14.53
CA LEU A 27 -21.59 9.18 -15.04
C LEU A 27 -22.80 8.60 -15.79
N ASP A 28 -24.00 8.85 -15.30
CA ASP A 28 -25.27 8.38 -15.92
C ASP A 28 -25.60 9.13 -17.22
N ASP A 29 -25.13 10.38 -17.38
CA ASP A 29 -25.34 11.20 -18.60
C ASP A 29 -24.30 10.93 -19.71
N LEU A 30 -23.22 10.21 -19.43
CA LEU A 30 -22.26 9.80 -20.46
C LEU A 30 -22.96 8.96 -21.54
N THR A 31 -22.52 9.07 -22.82
CA THR A 31 -23.13 8.41 -23.99
C THR A 31 -22.99 6.88 -23.96
N LYS A 32 -23.54 6.25 -22.94
CA LYS A 32 -23.51 4.81 -22.67
C LYS A 32 -24.73 4.35 -21.89
N PRO A 33 -25.09 3.06 -21.91
CA PRO A 33 -26.06 2.53 -20.96
C PRO A 33 -25.62 2.75 -19.51
N LYS A 34 -26.54 3.10 -18.62
CA LYS A 34 -26.23 3.31 -17.20
C LYS A 34 -25.56 2.07 -16.60
N GLY A 35 -24.45 2.28 -15.87
CA GLY A 35 -23.71 1.22 -15.21
C GLY A 35 -22.89 0.32 -16.15
N SER A 36 -22.87 0.57 -17.47
CA SER A 36 -22.23 -0.35 -18.44
C SER A 36 -20.71 -0.39 -18.38
N LEU A 37 -20.06 0.59 -17.77
CA LEU A 37 -18.60 0.60 -17.52
C LEU A 37 -18.25 -0.09 -16.19
N GLY A 38 -19.25 -0.57 -15.44
CA GLY A 38 -19.04 -1.37 -14.23
C GLY A 38 -18.10 -0.69 -13.24
N ARG A 39 -17.04 -1.38 -12.87
CA ARG A 39 -16.09 -0.90 -11.84
C ARG A 39 -15.32 0.38 -12.21
N LEU A 40 -15.21 0.74 -13.48
CA LEU A 40 -14.60 2.02 -13.85
C LEU A 40 -15.43 3.20 -13.31
N GLU A 41 -16.77 3.06 -13.28
CA GLU A 41 -17.65 4.08 -12.70
C GLU A 41 -17.45 4.19 -11.18
N ASP A 42 -17.32 3.05 -10.48
CA ASP A 42 -17.06 3.03 -9.04
C ASP A 42 -15.68 3.64 -8.70
N ILE A 43 -14.67 3.37 -9.54
CA ILE A 43 -13.31 3.91 -9.39
C ILE A 43 -13.33 5.43 -9.60
N ALA A 44 -13.98 5.92 -10.64
CA ALA A 44 -14.11 7.35 -10.91
C ALA A 44 -14.85 8.09 -9.78
N LEU A 45 -15.93 7.49 -9.28
CA LEU A 45 -16.68 8.00 -8.12
C LEU A 45 -15.78 8.07 -6.89
N LYS A 46 -15.14 6.95 -6.51
CA LYS A 46 -14.25 6.89 -5.33
C LYS A 46 -13.11 7.89 -5.43
N TYR A 47 -12.48 8.00 -6.60
CA TYR A 47 -11.40 8.95 -6.83
C TYR A 47 -11.90 10.40 -6.67
N SER A 48 -13.06 10.75 -7.24
CA SER A 48 -13.67 12.07 -7.11
C SER A 48 -13.96 12.44 -5.64
N LEU A 49 -14.51 11.48 -4.88
CA LEU A 49 -14.80 11.67 -3.46
C LEU A 49 -13.52 11.85 -2.64
N ALA A 50 -12.50 11.02 -2.86
CA ALA A 50 -11.21 11.12 -2.19
C ALA A 50 -10.55 12.49 -2.44
N ARG A 51 -10.60 12.98 -3.70
CA ARG A 51 -10.10 14.30 -4.08
C ARG A 51 -11.00 15.45 -3.64
N GLY A 52 -12.21 15.18 -3.16
CA GLY A 52 -13.18 16.19 -2.73
C GLY A 52 -13.69 17.08 -3.85
N THR A 53 -13.78 16.57 -5.08
CA THR A 53 -14.19 17.36 -6.25
C THR A 53 -14.99 16.52 -7.25
N ALA A 54 -16.00 17.15 -7.89
CA ALA A 54 -16.73 16.58 -9.01
C ALA A 54 -16.00 16.75 -10.38
N ARG A 55 -14.81 17.35 -10.39
CA ARG A 55 -13.95 17.48 -11.57
C ARG A 55 -12.53 17.04 -11.21
N PRO A 56 -12.32 15.73 -10.98
CA PRO A 56 -11.02 15.22 -10.54
C PRO A 56 -9.98 15.35 -11.66
N VAL A 57 -8.74 15.67 -11.27
CA VAL A 57 -7.57 15.67 -12.16
C VAL A 57 -6.68 14.52 -11.77
N LEU A 58 -6.14 13.79 -12.76
CA LEU A 58 -5.11 12.79 -12.58
C LEU A 58 -4.09 12.90 -13.70
N LYS A 59 -2.97 13.58 -13.42
CA LYS A 59 -1.88 13.81 -14.37
C LYS A 59 -0.55 13.27 -13.85
N LYS A 60 -0.22 13.56 -12.58
CA LYS A 60 1.05 13.18 -11.96
C LYS A 60 0.86 12.01 -11.01
N LYS A 61 1.65 10.97 -11.20
CA LYS A 61 1.61 9.73 -10.43
C LYS A 61 2.99 9.41 -9.89
N LYS A 62 3.07 8.88 -8.67
CA LYS A 62 4.34 8.47 -8.06
C LYS A 62 4.22 7.18 -7.29
N VAL A 63 5.22 6.30 -7.46
CA VAL A 63 5.41 5.08 -6.68
C VAL A 63 6.51 5.34 -5.66
N PHE A 64 6.28 4.96 -4.40
CA PHE A 64 7.30 4.89 -3.36
C PHE A 64 7.54 3.41 -3.03
N CYS A 65 8.75 2.92 -3.33
CA CYS A 65 9.17 1.56 -2.96
C CYS A 65 9.97 1.62 -1.66
N PHE A 66 9.35 1.20 -0.56
CA PHE A 66 9.94 1.22 0.78
C PHE A 66 10.81 -0.01 0.98
N ALA A 67 12.08 0.18 1.37
CA ALA A 67 13.03 -0.90 1.59
C ALA A 67 13.44 -1.02 3.07
N GLY A 68 13.50 -2.25 3.57
CA GLY A 68 13.91 -2.54 4.95
C GLY A 68 14.25 -4.01 5.15
N ASP A 69 15.23 -4.27 6.01
CA ASP A 69 15.62 -5.61 6.41
C ASP A 69 14.96 -6.04 7.72
N HIS A 70 14.86 -7.35 7.91
CA HIS A 70 14.17 -7.97 9.02
C HIS A 70 15.06 -8.99 9.74
N GLY A 71 15.23 -8.83 11.06
CA GLY A 71 15.95 -9.77 11.88
C GLY A 71 15.36 -11.19 11.88
N VAL A 72 14.06 -11.33 11.57
CA VAL A 72 13.39 -12.63 11.44
C VAL A 72 13.93 -13.46 10.26
N ALA A 73 14.67 -12.87 9.32
CA ALA A 73 15.36 -13.61 8.26
C ALA A 73 16.34 -14.67 8.83
N ALA A 74 16.94 -14.41 10.00
CA ALA A 74 17.82 -15.35 10.70
C ALA A 74 17.10 -16.65 11.12
N GLU A 75 15.77 -16.68 11.16
CA GLU A 75 14.97 -17.86 11.45
C GLU A 75 14.81 -18.81 10.24
N GLY A 76 15.41 -18.53 9.08
CA GLY A 76 15.32 -19.38 7.90
C GLY A 76 13.92 -19.41 7.25
N VAL A 77 13.19 -18.31 7.28
CA VAL A 77 11.81 -18.17 6.76
C VAL A 77 11.74 -17.70 5.30
N SER A 78 12.88 -17.55 4.63
CA SER A 78 13.01 -17.10 3.24
C SER A 78 13.98 -17.97 2.47
N ALA A 79 13.70 -18.21 1.18
CA ALA A 79 14.60 -18.94 0.29
C ALA A 79 15.80 -18.09 -0.20
N PHE A 80 15.71 -16.75 -0.09
CA PHE A 80 16.80 -15.83 -0.46
C PHE A 80 17.47 -15.27 0.81
N PRO A 81 18.79 -15.02 0.75
CA PRO A 81 19.53 -14.39 1.83
C PRO A 81 19.24 -12.89 1.90
N ALA A 82 19.47 -12.25 3.06
CA ALA A 82 19.16 -10.85 3.32
C ALA A 82 19.91 -9.88 2.37
N GLU A 83 21.10 -10.27 1.89
CA GLU A 83 21.93 -9.48 0.97
C GLU A 83 21.21 -9.16 -0.35
N VAL A 84 20.14 -9.88 -0.68
CA VAL A 84 19.31 -9.58 -1.87
C VAL A 84 18.57 -8.26 -1.70
N THR A 85 18.23 -7.83 -0.48
CA THR A 85 17.56 -6.55 -0.25
C THR A 85 18.38 -5.36 -0.81
N PRO A 86 19.61 -5.11 -0.38
CA PRO A 86 20.40 -4.01 -0.94
C PRO A 86 20.73 -4.18 -2.43
N GLN A 87 20.89 -5.41 -2.93
CA GLN A 87 21.11 -5.66 -4.35
C GLN A 87 19.90 -5.22 -5.18
N MET A 88 18.68 -5.50 -4.71
CA MET A 88 17.46 -5.06 -5.39
C MET A 88 17.26 -3.55 -5.30
N VAL A 89 17.64 -2.90 -4.19
CA VAL A 89 17.66 -1.43 -4.12
C VAL A 89 18.57 -0.85 -5.21
N TYR A 90 19.79 -1.37 -5.36
CA TYR A 90 20.68 -0.93 -6.45
C TYR A 90 20.10 -1.19 -7.82
N ASN A 91 19.46 -2.34 -8.05
CA ASN A 91 18.79 -2.66 -9.31
C ASN A 91 17.67 -1.65 -9.63
N MET A 92 16.83 -1.30 -8.64
CA MET A 92 15.79 -0.28 -8.79
C MET A 92 16.38 1.12 -9.09
N LEU A 93 17.46 1.50 -8.40
CA LEU A 93 18.13 2.78 -8.64
C LEU A 93 18.76 2.86 -10.04
N SER A 94 19.23 1.72 -10.54
CA SER A 94 19.79 1.59 -11.91
C SER A 94 18.72 1.48 -13.00
N GLY A 95 17.44 1.32 -12.63
CA GLY A 95 16.36 1.23 -13.60
C GLY A 95 16.09 -0.18 -14.14
N GLY A 96 16.67 -1.22 -13.51
CA GLY A 96 16.62 -2.61 -14.00
C GLY A 96 15.50 -3.47 -13.43
N ALA A 97 14.78 -3.01 -12.41
CA ALA A 97 13.73 -3.79 -11.76
C ALA A 97 12.39 -3.72 -12.53
N ALA A 98 11.50 -4.68 -12.30
CA ALA A 98 10.19 -4.71 -12.94
C ALA A 98 9.38 -3.44 -12.64
N ILE A 99 9.46 -2.91 -11.43
CA ILE A 99 8.77 -1.68 -11.06
C ILE A 99 9.24 -0.47 -11.90
N ASN A 100 10.52 -0.40 -12.28
CA ASN A 100 11.01 0.68 -13.13
C ASN A 100 10.34 0.66 -14.52
N VAL A 101 10.24 -0.54 -15.11
CA VAL A 101 9.60 -0.73 -16.42
C VAL A 101 8.11 -0.39 -16.35
N LEU A 102 7.41 -0.91 -15.33
CA LEU A 102 5.97 -0.71 -15.20
C LEU A 102 5.62 0.73 -14.77
N SER A 103 6.44 1.38 -13.94
CA SER A 103 6.25 2.79 -13.61
C SER A 103 6.43 3.69 -14.84
N ALA A 104 7.48 3.45 -15.63
CA ALA A 104 7.69 4.18 -16.87
C ALA A 104 6.52 3.98 -17.86
N HIS A 105 6.03 2.74 -18.00
CA HIS A 105 4.85 2.42 -18.80
C HIS A 105 3.59 3.13 -18.29
N ALA A 106 3.41 3.24 -16.98
CA ALA A 106 2.30 3.94 -16.36
C ALA A 106 2.46 5.48 -16.38
N GLY A 107 3.59 6.01 -16.83
CA GLY A 107 3.90 7.44 -16.73
C GLY A 107 3.95 7.92 -15.27
N ALA A 108 4.48 7.08 -14.38
CA ALA A 108 4.64 7.37 -12.96
C ALA A 108 6.12 7.50 -12.60
N ASP A 109 6.44 8.48 -11.76
CA ASP A 109 7.77 8.59 -11.15
C ASP A 109 7.94 7.51 -10.07
N ILE A 110 9.19 7.14 -9.80
CA ILE A 110 9.52 6.17 -8.74
C ILE A 110 10.67 6.70 -7.88
N ASP A 111 10.47 6.65 -6.55
CA ASP A 111 11.52 6.79 -5.55
C ASP A 111 11.64 5.50 -4.74
N VAL A 112 12.88 5.11 -4.42
CA VAL A 112 13.18 4.07 -3.42
C VAL A 112 13.40 4.74 -2.08
N VAL A 113 12.81 4.19 -1.02
CA VAL A 113 12.86 4.76 0.33
C VAL A 113 13.59 3.78 1.24
N ASP A 114 14.80 4.08 1.64
CA ASP A 114 15.52 3.29 2.64
C ASP A 114 14.98 3.61 4.04
N MET A 115 14.24 2.65 4.61
CA MET A 115 13.67 2.74 5.94
C MET A 115 14.49 2.01 7.00
N GLY A 116 15.35 1.08 6.57
CA GLY A 116 16.12 0.25 7.49
C GLY A 116 16.84 -0.91 6.82
N VAL A 117 17.34 -0.73 5.61
CA VAL A 117 18.22 -1.72 4.98
C VAL A 117 19.53 -1.79 5.75
N ASN A 118 20.02 -2.98 6.03
CA ASN A 118 21.31 -3.19 6.70
C ASN A 118 22.49 -2.99 5.73
N HIS A 119 22.49 -1.84 5.07
CA HIS A 119 23.50 -1.43 4.10
C HIS A 119 23.50 0.09 3.98
N ASP A 120 24.68 0.71 3.83
CA ASP A 120 24.80 2.15 3.63
C ASP A 120 24.92 2.46 2.14
N PHE A 121 23.89 3.10 1.61
CA PHE A 121 23.86 3.50 0.20
C PHE A 121 24.53 4.87 -0.01
N PRO A 122 25.23 5.06 -1.13
CA PRO A 122 25.64 6.39 -1.58
C PRO A 122 24.40 7.27 -1.86
N ASP A 123 24.62 8.57 -2.03
CA ASP A 123 23.55 9.47 -2.44
C ASP A 123 23.11 9.20 -3.87
N HIS A 124 21.81 9.18 -4.08
CA HIS A 124 21.23 8.99 -5.40
C HIS A 124 19.92 9.80 -5.51
N PRO A 125 19.63 10.47 -6.64
CA PRO A 125 18.45 11.36 -6.77
C PRO A 125 17.09 10.66 -6.57
N ARG A 126 17.02 9.35 -6.80
CA ARG A 126 15.83 8.53 -6.59
C ARG A 126 15.85 7.73 -5.28
N LEU A 127 16.85 7.93 -4.42
CA LEU A 127 16.92 7.29 -3.10
C LEU A 127 16.59 8.29 -2.01
N ARG A 128 15.53 8.01 -1.28
CA ARG A 128 15.11 8.76 -0.09
C ARG A 128 15.63 8.05 1.15
N LYS A 129 16.60 8.68 1.85
CA LYS A 129 17.23 8.11 3.04
C LYS A 129 16.44 8.48 4.29
N HIS A 130 15.60 7.56 4.76
CA HIS A 130 14.80 7.68 5.98
C HIS A 130 15.07 6.54 6.95
N LYS A 131 16.27 5.97 6.90
CA LYS A 131 16.68 4.84 7.74
C LYS A 131 16.46 5.13 9.23
N ILE A 132 15.63 4.33 9.88
CA ILE A 132 15.40 4.41 11.32
C ILE A 132 16.59 3.82 12.07
N ARG A 133 16.99 2.62 11.70
CA ARG A 133 18.24 1.91 12.03
C ARG A 133 18.45 0.74 11.06
N PRO A 134 19.64 0.10 11.05
CA PRO A 134 19.86 -1.12 10.27
C PRO A 134 18.98 -2.26 10.79
N ALA A 135 18.11 -2.82 9.95
CA ALA A 135 17.17 -3.90 10.16
C ALA A 135 16.18 -3.72 11.32
N ALA A 136 14.94 -4.13 11.15
CA ALA A 136 14.03 -4.40 12.27
C ALA A 136 14.52 -5.60 13.06
N SER A 137 14.24 -5.66 14.37
CA SER A 137 14.64 -6.79 15.20
C SER A 137 13.88 -8.07 14.84
N ASN A 138 14.36 -9.22 15.32
CA ASN A 138 13.71 -10.50 15.11
C ASN A 138 12.40 -10.58 15.93
N ILE A 139 11.26 -10.54 15.26
CA ILE A 139 9.93 -10.61 15.89
C ILE A 139 9.68 -11.90 16.68
N ALA A 140 10.41 -12.97 16.37
CA ALA A 140 10.32 -14.24 17.10
C ALA A 140 11.12 -14.25 18.41
N ALA A 141 11.87 -13.16 18.71
CA ALA A 141 12.64 -12.98 19.93
C ALA A 141 12.16 -11.80 20.79
N GLY A 142 11.32 -10.92 20.23
CA GLY A 142 10.78 -9.72 20.88
C GLY A 142 10.23 -8.74 19.87
N PRO A 143 9.91 -7.48 20.26
CA PRO A 143 9.38 -6.46 19.36
C PRO A 143 10.32 -6.14 18.20
N ALA A 144 9.76 -5.95 16.99
CA ALA A 144 10.50 -5.54 15.79
C ALA A 144 11.21 -4.19 16.00
N MET A 145 10.56 -3.26 16.70
CA MET A 145 11.03 -1.91 16.96
C MET A 145 10.35 -1.34 18.21
N SER A 146 10.86 -0.23 18.74
CA SER A 146 10.15 0.51 19.77
C SER A 146 8.95 1.26 19.17
N VAL A 147 8.00 1.68 20.03
CA VAL A 147 6.85 2.50 19.61
C VAL A 147 7.33 3.84 19.03
N GLU A 148 8.39 4.43 19.60
CA GLU A 148 8.99 5.67 19.10
C GLU A 148 9.61 5.48 17.71
N GLU A 149 10.28 4.34 17.47
CA GLU A 149 10.83 4.00 16.15
C GLU A 149 9.70 3.80 15.12
N ALA A 150 8.60 3.14 15.51
CA ALA A 150 7.42 2.98 14.66
C ALA A 150 6.80 4.34 14.30
N VAL A 151 6.64 5.24 15.27
CA VAL A 151 6.15 6.61 15.00
C VAL A 151 7.10 7.38 14.09
N ARG A 152 8.42 7.25 14.27
CA ARG A 152 9.42 7.89 13.37
C ARG A 152 9.27 7.36 11.94
N ALA A 153 9.12 6.06 11.76
CA ALA A 153 8.93 5.46 10.44
C ALA A 153 7.61 5.91 9.79
N ILE A 154 6.50 5.94 10.55
CA ILE A 154 5.23 6.47 10.09
C ILE A 154 5.36 7.95 9.67
N MET A 155 5.99 8.78 10.49
CA MET A 155 6.13 10.21 10.18
C MET A 155 7.04 10.47 8.99
N ALA A 156 8.04 9.61 8.73
CA ALA A 156 8.85 9.66 7.51
C ALA A 156 7.99 9.38 6.26
N GLY A 157 7.20 8.31 6.27
CA GLY A 157 6.27 8.00 5.17
C GLY A 157 5.23 9.10 4.95
N ALA A 158 4.67 9.66 6.04
CA ALA A 158 3.71 10.76 5.98
C ALA A 158 4.33 12.06 5.41
N GLY A 159 5.59 12.32 5.73
CA GLY A 159 6.35 13.43 5.16
C GLY A 159 6.48 13.32 3.64
N LEU A 160 6.81 12.12 3.13
CA LEU A 160 6.89 11.86 1.69
C LEU A 160 5.55 12.07 0.97
N ALA A 161 4.42 11.69 1.59
CA ALA A 161 3.10 11.93 1.00
C ALA A 161 2.77 13.42 0.91
N ARG A 162 3.07 14.21 1.95
CA ARG A 162 2.85 15.66 1.94
C ARG A 162 3.74 16.35 0.93
N GLU A 163 5.03 16.00 0.88
CA GLU A 163 5.95 16.50 -0.14
C GLU A 163 5.43 16.22 -1.56
N ALA A 164 4.94 14.99 -1.80
CA ALA A 164 4.36 14.64 -3.10
C ALA A 164 3.12 15.49 -3.43
N ALA A 165 2.25 15.76 -2.45
CA ALA A 165 1.09 16.64 -2.64
C ALA A 165 1.52 18.07 -3.00
N GLU A 166 2.53 18.62 -2.32
CA GLU A 166 3.11 19.94 -2.61
C GLU A 166 3.75 20.00 -3.99
N GLN A 167 4.34 18.90 -4.47
CA GLN A 167 4.87 18.75 -5.82
C GLN A 167 3.78 18.55 -6.90
N GLY A 168 2.51 18.50 -6.50
CA GLY A 168 1.37 18.37 -7.39
C GLY A 168 1.13 16.97 -7.94
N TYR A 169 1.54 15.93 -7.22
CA TYR A 169 1.12 14.57 -7.54
C TYR A 169 -0.36 14.36 -7.20
N ASP A 170 -1.04 13.63 -8.05
CA ASP A 170 -2.50 13.39 -7.97
C ASP A 170 -2.83 11.99 -7.43
N LEU A 171 -1.90 11.05 -7.57
CA LEU A 171 -2.07 9.65 -7.18
C LEU A 171 -0.72 9.07 -6.74
N LEU A 172 -0.67 8.47 -5.56
CA LEU A 172 0.49 7.75 -5.06
C LEU A 172 0.28 6.24 -5.14
N ALA A 173 1.37 5.49 -5.12
CA ALA A 173 1.36 4.05 -4.92
C ALA A 173 2.42 3.61 -3.93
N THR A 174 2.14 2.50 -3.26
CA THR A 174 3.08 1.80 -2.41
C THR A 174 3.78 0.70 -3.18
N GLY A 175 5.04 0.48 -2.88
CA GLY A 175 5.82 -0.70 -3.21
C GLY A 175 6.69 -1.04 -2.02
N GLU A 176 7.30 -2.19 -2.02
CA GLU A 176 8.18 -2.61 -0.94
C GLU A 176 9.31 -3.53 -1.42
N MET A 177 10.38 -3.60 -0.64
CA MET A 177 11.48 -4.53 -0.80
C MET A 177 12.08 -4.90 0.55
N GLY A 178 12.04 -6.18 0.91
CA GLY A 178 12.65 -6.66 2.14
C GLY A 178 12.60 -8.19 2.21
N ILE A 179 13.76 -8.82 2.24
CA ILE A 179 13.79 -10.28 2.37
C ILE A 179 13.18 -10.71 3.70
N ALA A 180 12.31 -11.72 3.65
CA ALA A 180 11.51 -12.26 4.76
C ALA A 180 10.31 -11.40 5.24
N ASN A 181 10.01 -10.26 4.61
CA ASN A 181 8.95 -9.33 5.06
C ASN A 181 7.52 -9.91 4.99
N THR A 182 7.28 -10.99 4.25
CA THR A 182 6.00 -11.71 4.29
C THR A 182 5.72 -12.32 5.67
N THR A 183 6.75 -12.57 6.49
CA THR A 183 6.61 -13.09 7.87
C THR A 183 5.99 -12.05 8.80
N PRO A 184 6.54 -10.82 8.95
CA PRO A 184 5.92 -9.75 9.71
C PRO A 184 4.56 -9.33 9.14
N ALA A 185 4.38 -9.29 7.80
CA ALA A 185 3.07 -9.00 7.21
C ALA A 185 2.00 -10.00 7.65
N THR A 186 2.33 -11.31 7.65
CA THR A 186 1.42 -12.37 8.13
C THR A 186 1.13 -12.23 9.62
N ALA A 187 2.15 -11.93 10.45
CA ALA A 187 1.96 -11.72 11.89
C ALA A 187 1.03 -10.54 12.18
N LEU A 188 1.17 -9.44 11.42
CA LEU A 188 0.26 -8.29 11.52
C LEU A 188 -1.18 -8.66 11.14
N TYR A 189 -1.38 -9.42 10.08
CA TYR A 189 -2.73 -9.88 9.70
C TYR A 189 -3.37 -10.77 10.75
N ALA A 190 -2.60 -11.72 11.31
CA ALA A 190 -3.09 -12.57 12.38
C ALA A 190 -3.51 -11.74 13.60
N SER A 191 -2.69 -10.76 14.00
CA SER A 191 -2.96 -9.93 15.17
C SER A 191 -4.02 -8.85 14.97
N MET A 192 -4.09 -8.21 13.79
CA MET A 192 -4.97 -7.08 13.53
C MET A 192 -6.34 -7.48 12.97
N LEU A 193 -6.41 -8.59 12.25
CA LEU A 193 -7.63 -9.05 11.57
C LEU A 193 -8.19 -10.35 12.16
N ASP A 194 -7.52 -10.92 13.17
CA ASP A 194 -7.89 -12.20 13.78
C ASP A 194 -8.00 -13.34 12.76
N LEU A 195 -7.00 -13.43 11.88
CA LEU A 195 -6.92 -14.48 10.86
C LEU A 195 -6.00 -15.62 11.33
N PRO A 196 -6.38 -16.89 11.15
CA PRO A 196 -5.55 -18.03 11.51
C PRO A 196 -4.24 -18.05 10.73
N VAL A 197 -3.10 -18.16 11.43
CA VAL A 197 -1.75 -18.13 10.86
C VAL A 197 -1.61 -19.13 9.70
N GLU A 198 -2.11 -20.34 9.86
CA GLU A 198 -2.00 -21.43 8.88
C GLU A 198 -2.74 -21.10 7.56
N LYS A 199 -3.81 -20.32 7.63
CA LYS A 199 -4.61 -19.93 6.45
C LYS A 199 -3.99 -18.80 5.65
N ILE A 200 -3.14 -17.98 6.29
CA ILE A 200 -2.60 -16.77 5.69
C ILE A 200 -1.07 -16.80 5.53
N THR A 201 -0.39 -17.84 6.01
CA THR A 201 1.04 -18.02 5.76
C THR A 201 1.24 -18.53 4.35
N GLY A 202 1.93 -17.76 3.53
CA GLY A 202 2.23 -18.12 2.16
C GLY A 202 3.71 -18.46 1.94
N ARG A 203 4.01 -18.87 0.70
CA ARG A 203 5.35 -19.32 0.30
C ARG A 203 6.35 -18.18 0.09
N GLY A 204 5.88 -16.95 0.02
CA GLY A 204 6.74 -15.78 -0.19
C GLY A 204 7.67 -15.98 -1.39
N THR A 205 8.96 -16.11 -1.13
CA THR A 205 10.02 -16.29 -2.14
C THR A 205 10.05 -17.67 -2.80
N GLY A 206 9.09 -18.57 -2.49
CA GLY A 206 8.99 -19.90 -3.13
C GLY A 206 9.51 -21.06 -2.27
N ILE A 207 9.35 -20.99 -0.95
CA ILE A 207 9.74 -22.05 0.00
C ILE A 207 8.90 -23.32 -0.19
N ASP A 208 9.47 -24.47 0.19
CA ASP A 208 8.81 -25.79 0.18
C ASP A 208 7.83 -25.96 1.36
N ASP A 209 7.18 -27.12 1.47
CA ASP A 209 6.19 -27.42 2.50
C ASP A 209 6.79 -27.47 3.91
N ALA A 210 8.01 -27.98 4.05
CA ALA A 210 8.71 -28.06 5.35
C ALA A 210 9.05 -26.64 5.87
N MET A 211 9.58 -25.79 5.00
CA MET A 211 9.85 -24.38 5.31
C MET A 211 8.57 -23.59 5.54
N LEU A 212 7.47 -23.90 4.84
CA LEU A 212 6.17 -23.26 5.07
C LEU A 212 5.64 -23.56 6.49
N ALA A 213 5.70 -24.82 6.92
CA ALA A 213 5.32 -25.22 8.27
C ALA A 213 6.22 -24.57 9.32
N HIS A 214 7.53 -24.52 9.06
CA HIS A 214 8.49 -23.82 9.91
C HIS A 214 8.17 -22.32 10.01
N LYS A 215 7.94 -21.64 8.90
CA LYS A 215 7.55 -20.21 8.86
C LYS A 215 6.28 -19.95 9.69
N ALA A 216 5.26 -20.80 9.58
CA ALA A 216 4.05 -20.69 10.39
C ALA A 216 4.37 -20.84 11.90
N SER A 217 5.29 -21.76 12.28
CA SER A 217 5.73 -21.91 13.66
C SER A 217 6.47 -20.67 14.19
N VAL A 218 7.33 -20.05 13.36
CA VAL A 218 8.03 -18.80 13.69
C VAL A 218 7.03 -17.65 13.91
N ILE A 219 5.99 -17.56 13.07
CA ILE A 219 4.95 -16.52 13.21
C ILE A 219 4.16 -16.73 14.52
N ARG A 220 3.77 -17.97 14.88
CA ARG A 220 3.11 -18.26 16.17
C ARG A 220 3.98 -17.85 17.33
N ARG A 221 5.26 -18.22 17.31
CA ARG A 221 6.22 -17.82 18.35
C ARG A 221 6.32 -16.28 18.44
N ALA A 222 6.33 -15.58 17.31
CA ALA A 222 6.35 -14.11 17.29
C ALA A 222 5.11 -13.52 17.98
N LEU A 223 3.92 -14.08 17.75
CA LEU A 223 2.69 -13.65 18.43
C LEU A 223 2.73 -13.94 19.93
N GLU A 224 3.23 -15.10 20.34
CA GLU A 224 3.35 -15.51 21.75
C GLU A 224 4.35 -14.65 22.52
N VAL A 225 5.56 -14.47 21.98
CA VAL A 225 6.63 -13.68 22.64
C VAL A 225 6.20 -12.21 22.81
N ASN A 226 5.43 -11.67 21.88
CA ASN A 226 4.99 -10.29 21.90
C ASN A 226 3.58 -10.09 22.51
N ALA A 227 2.94 -11.14 23.07
CA ALA A 227 1.54 -11.08 23.51
C ALA A 227 1.26 -9.90 24.47
N GLY A 228 2.21 -9.55 25.34
CA GLY A 228 2.11 -8.43 26.28
C GLY A 228 2.19 -7.03 25.65
N THR A 229 2.55 -6.92 24.38
CA THR A 229 2.74 -5.65 23.64
C THR A 229 1.81 -5.51 22.43
N LEU A 230 0.70 -6.25 22.39
CA LEU A 230 -0.25 -6.24 21.28
C LEU A 230 -1.57 -5.52 21.63
N GLY A 231 -1.54 -4.55 22.54
CA GLY A 231 -2.74 -3.87 23.05
C GLY A 231 -3.38 -2.93 22.03
N THR A 232 -2.60 -2.08 21.39
CA THR A 232 -3.05 -1.07 20.44
C THR A 232 -2.56 -1.34 19.01
N PRO A 233 -3.20 -0.78 17.96
CA PRO A 233 -2.71 -0.93 16.59
C PRO A 233 -1.26 -0.46 16.40
N LEU A 234 -0.84 0.60 17.09
CA LEU A 234 0.53 1.10 17.03
C LEU A 234 1.51 0.14 17.67
N GLU A 235 1.17 -0.42 18.85
CA GLU A 235 1.97 -1.44 19.52
C GLU A 235 2.08 -2.73 18.70
N LYS A 236 0.99 -3.16 18.05
CA LYS A 236 1.02 -4.31 17.13
C LYS A 236 1.97 -4.08 15.97
N LEU A 237 1.93 -2.89 15.35
CA LEU A 237 2.83 -2.51 14.27
C LEU A 237 4.29 -2.47 14.75
N ALA A 238 4.55 -1.91 15.93
CA ALA A 238 5.89 -1.86 16.53
C ALA A 238 6.43 -3.25 16.86
N SER A 239 5.58 -4.12 17.40
CA SER A 239 6.01 -5.46 17.84
C SER A 239 6.19 -6.46 16.70
N LEU A 240 5.32 -6.43 15.70
CA LEU A 240 5.22 -7.47 14.66
C LEU A 240 5.58 -7.00 13.25
N GLY A 241 5.76 -5.70 13.04
CA GLY A 241 5.96 -5.11 11.71
C GLY A 241 7.40 -5.06 11.23
N GLY A 242 7.68 -4.04 10.42
CA GLY A 242 8.98 -3.68 9.88
C GLY A 242 9.00 -2.19 9.56
N PHE A 243 10.19 -1.62 9.38
CA PHE A 243 10.30 -0.18 9.14
C PHE A 243 9.66 0.25 7.82
N GLU A 244 9.78 -0.57 6.77
CA GLU A 244 9.15 -0.32 5.47
C GLU A 244 7.61 -0.45 5.56
N ILE A 245 7.09 -1.41 6.33
CA ILE A 245 5.64 -1.55 6.56
C ILE A 245 5.10 -0.35 7.33
N ALA A 246 5.84 0.13 8.34
CA ALA A 246 5.50 1.34 9.08
C ALA A 246 5.60 2.60 8.20
N GLY A 247 6.58 2.67 7.30
CA GLY A 247 6.71 3.73 6.30
C GLY A 247 5.51 3.77 5.34
N ILE A 248 5.07 2.60 4.85
CA ILE A 248 3.86 2.45 4.01
C ILE A 248 2.61 2.91 4.78
N CYS A 249 2.46 2.47 6.03
CA CYS A 249 1.38 2.94 6.89
C CYS A 249 1.39 4.48 6.97
N GLY A 250 2.56 5.07 7.17
CA GLY A 250 2.76 6.51 7.23
C GLY A 250 2.43 7.23 5.92
N LEU A 251 2.87 6.70 4.77
CA LEU A 251 2.52 7.25 3.45
C LEU A 251 1.00 7.32 3.29
N ILE A 252 0.29 6.26 3.65
CA ILE A 252 -1.17 6.17 3.55
C ILE A 252 -1.86 7.21 4.46
N LEU A 253 -1.45 7.29 5.73
CA LEU A 253 -2.02 8.25 6.67
C LEU A 253 -1.75 9.71 6.24
N GLY A 254 -0.51 9.99 5.84
CA GLY A 254 -0.11 11.31 5.34
C GLY A 254 -0.85 11.71 4.07
N ALA A 255 -1.00 10.80 3.12
CA ALA A 255 -1.74 11.03 1.88
C ALA A 255 -3.23 11.33 2.16
N ALA A 256 -3.88 10.53 3.02
CA ALA A 256 -5.26 10.75 3.40
C ALA A 256 -5.47 12.11 4.10
N SER A 257 -4.51 12.56 4.92
CA SER A 257 -4.58 13.86 5.61
C SER A 257 -4.60 15.06 4.66
N VAL A 258 -4.11 14.88 3.43
CA VAL A 258 -4.09 15.90 2.35
C VAL A 258 -4.98 15.52 1.16
N ARG A 259 -5.92 14.59 1.32
CA ARG A 259 -6.87 14.12 0.30
C ARG A 259 -6.19 13.58 -0.96
N LEU A 260 -5.07 12.91 -0.82
CA LEU A 260 -4.32 12.29 -1.91
C LEU A 260 -4.58 10.77 -1.92
N PRO A 261 -5.20 10.21 -2.98
CA PRO A 261 -5.46 8.78 -3.08
C PRO A 261 -4.17 7.96 -3.19
N VAL A 262 -4.22 6.74 -2.64
CA VAL A 262 -3.08 5.79 -2.66
C VAL A 262 -3.51 4.45 -3.25
N VAL A 263 -2.72 3.95 -4.19
CA VAL A 263 -2.82 2.59 -4.72
C VAL A 263 -1.94 1.67 -3.89
N VAL A 264 -2.56 0.75 -3.20
CA VAL A 264 -1.89 -0.25 -2.35
C VAL A 264 -1.49 -1.44 -3.22
N ASP A 265 -0.23 -1.80 -3.23
CA ASP A 265 0.29 -2.93 -3.99
C ASP A 265 -0.24 -4.29 -3.48
N GLY A 266 0.60 -5.28 -3.32
CA GLY A 266 0.25 -6.65 -2.97
C GLY A 266 0.15 -6.92 -1.48
N PHE A 267 0.57 -8.14 -1.10
CA PHE A 267 0.41 -8.71 0.23
C PHE A 267 1.08 -7.87 1.34
N ILE A 268 2.34 -7.52 1.18
CA ILE A 268 3.07 -6.80 2.23
C ILE A 268 2.60 -5.34 2.33
N SER A 269 2.45 -4.63 1.21
CA SER A 269 1.91 -3.27 1.20
C SER A 269 0.53 -3.18 1.84
N SER A 270 -0.31 -4.21 1.65
CA SER A 270 -1.61 -4.31 2.29
C SER A 270 -1.52 -4.45 3.83
N ALA A 271 -0.42 -5.01 4.39
CA ALA A 271 -0.22 -5.02 5.85
C ALA A 271 -0.01 -3.60 6.39
N GLY A 272 0.74 -2.76 5.67
CA GLY A 272 0.85 -1.33 5.99
C GLY A 272 -0.50 -0.60 5.89
N ALA A 273 -1.32 -0.94 4.89
CA ALA A 273 -2.66 -0.39 4.74
C ALA A 273 -3.60 -0.83 5.89
N VAL A 274 -3.54 -2.10 6.31
CA VAL A 274 -4.30 -2.60 7.47
C VAL A 274 -3.90 -1.85 8.74
N ALA A 275 -2.60 -1.64 8.97
CA ALA A 275 -2.13 -0.86 10.11
C ALA A 275 -2.68 0.58 10.06
N ALA A 276 -2.66 1.23 8.90
CA ALA A 276 -3.22 2.57 8.71
C ALA A 276 -4.74 2.61 8.97
N MET A 277 -5.49 1.61 8.48
CA MET A 277 -6.94 1.49 8.69
C MET A 277 -7.30 1.24 10.17
N GLN A 278 -6.46 0.52 10.91
CA GLN A 278 -6.64 0.31 12.36
C GLN A 278 -6.33 1.58 13.18
N LEU A 279 -5.42 2.43 12.71
CA LEU A 279 -5.11 3.74 13.32
C LEU A 279 -6.16 4.80 12.96
N SER A 280 -6.72 4.77 11.76
CA SER A 280 -7.80 5.65 11.31
C SER A 280 -8.65 4.97 10.24
N CYS A 281 -9.89 4.57 10.58
CA CYS A 281 -10.78 3.90 9.61
C CYS A 281 -11.10 4.77 8.39
N ARG A 282 -10.98 6.10 8.50
CA ARG A 282 -11.25 7.05 7.40
C ARG A 282 -10.29 6.91 6.22
N VAL A 283 -9.10 6.33 6.41
CA VAL A 283 -8.15 6.13 5.31
C VAL A 283 -8.68 5.20 4.23
N SER A 284 -9.62 4.31 4.54
CA SER A 284 -10.24 3.39 3.58
C SER A 284 -10.86 4.09 2.38
N ASP A 285 -11.34 5.33 2.57
CA ASP A 285 -11.94 6.13 1.51
C ASP A 285 -10.91 6.58 0.46
N TYR A 286 -9.63 6.61 0.82
CA TYR A 286 -8.53 7.06 -0.02
C TYR A 286 -7.74 5.92 -0.66
N LEU A 287 -8.04 4.64 -0.33
CA LEU A 287 -7.25 3.48 -0.75
C LEU A 287 -7.86 2.76 -1.95
N PHE A 288 -7.00 2.43 -2.91
CA PHE A 288 -7.29 1.53 -4.02
C PHE A 288 -6.38 0.31 -3.92
N PHE A 289 -6.94 -0.88 -3.65
CA PHE A 289 -6.16 -2.12 -3.69
C PHE A 289 -5.92 -2.52 -5.13
N SER A 290 -4.64 -2.66 -5.49
CA SER A 290 -4.22 -2.80 -6.89
C SER A 290 -4.60 -4.14 -7.49
N HIS A 291 -4.14 -5.22 -6.90
CA HIS A 291 -4.33 -6.57 -7.44
C HIS A 291 -4.58 -7.59 -6.33
N LEU A 292 -5.26 -8.68 -6.70
CA LEU A 292 -5.29 -9.86 -5.86
C LEU A 292 -3.96 -10.59 -6.04
N SER A 293 -3.11 -10.51 -5.01
CA SER A 293 -1.83 -11.24 -5.05
C SER A 293 -2.07 -12.75 -4.94
N SER A 294 -1.29 -13.52 -5.70
CA SER A 294 -1.25 -14.99 -5.59
C SER A 294 -0.61 -15.49 -4.30
N GLU A 295 -0.12 -14.60 -3.42
CA GLU A 295 0.30 -14.99 -2.07
C GLU A 295 -0.91 -15.52 -1.29
N GLN A 296 -0.77 -16.74 -0.76
CA GLN A 296 -1.89 -17.57 -0.26
C GLN A 296 -2.87 -16.83 0.66
N GLY A 297 -2.40 -15.99 1.55
CA GLY A 297 -3.22 -15.28 2.53
C GLY A 297 -3.97 -14.07 1.98
N HIS A 298 -3.60 -13.52 0.82
CA HIS A 298 -4.09 -12.21 0.38
C HIS A 298 -5.60 -12.18 0.13
N LYS A 299 -6.13 -13.26 -0.45
CA LYS A 299 -7.59 -13.39 -0.68
C LYS A 299 -8.38 -13.35 0.63
N ALA A 300 -7.88 -14.02 1.67
CA ALA A 300 -8.52 -14.00 2.99
C ALA A 300 -8.48 -12.59 3.61
N VAL A 301 -7.36 -11.88 3.46
CA VAL A 301 -7.21 -10.49 3.90
C VAL A 301 -8.19 -9.58 3.16
N MET A 302 -8.24 -9.64 1.82
CA MET A 302 -9.16 -8.82 1.02
C MET A 302 -10.63 -9.09 1.38
N ASN A 303 -11.01 -10.34 1.57
CA ASN A 303 -12.35 -10.72 2.01
C ASN A 303 -12.67 -10.16 3.41
N ARG A 304 -11.71 -10.23 4.35
CA ARG A 304 -11.89 -9.70 5.72
C ARG A 304 -12.06 -8.17 5.73
N LEU A 305 -11.42 -7.48 4.79
CA LEU A 305 -11.54 -6.02 4.60
C LEU A 305 -12.77 -5.62 3.77
N GLY A 306 -13.48 -6.55 3.14
CA GLY A 306 -14.52 -6.25 2.14
C GLY A 306 -13.96 -5.52 0.92
N ALA A 307 -12.65 -5.64 0.66
CA ALA A 307 -11.97 -4.96 -0.42
C ALA A 307 -12.04 -5.76 -1.73
N LYS A 308 -12.14 -5.03 -2.83
CA LYS A 308 -12.12 -5.60 -4.19
C LYS A 308 -10.90 -5.06 -4.93
N PRO A 309 -9.80 -5.82 -5.07
CA PRO A 309 -8.65 -5.44 -5.87
C PRO A 309 -9.06 -5.13 -7.33
N ILE A 310 -8.32 -4.21 -7.97
CA ILE A 310 -8.64 -3.76 -9.34
C ILE A 310 -8.30 -4.85 -10.35
N LEU A 311 -7.16 -5.54 -10.16
CA LEU A 311 -6.60 -6.54 -11.07
C LEU A 311 -6.55 -7.91 -10.42
N ASP A 312 -6.62 -8.95 -11.25
CA ASP A 312 -6.35 -10.35 -10.91
C ASP A 312 -5.48 -10.93 -12.03
N LEU A 313 -4.15 -10.98 -11.82
CA LEU A 313 -3.13 -11.29 -12.82
C LEU A 313 -2.09 -12.30 -12.30
N ASP A 314 -2.41 -13.02 -11.23
CA ASP A 314 -1.52 -13.99 -10.58
C ASP A 314 -0.16 -13.38 -10.15
N LEU A 315 -0.07 -12.07 -9.92
CA LEU A 315 1.14 -11.39 -9.49
C LEU A 315 1.47 -11.70 -8.03
N ARG A 316 2.77 -11.88 -7.74
CA ARG A 316 3.31 -12.06 -6.37
C ARG A 316 4.73 -11.51 -6.21
N LEU A 317 5.11 -10.52 -7.01
CA LEU A 317 6.48 -9.99 -6.99
C LEU A 317 6.68 -8.94 -5.90
N GLY A 318 5.72 -8.04 -5.68
CA GLY A 318 5.89 -6.85 -4.85
C GLY A 318 6.47 -5.68 -5.63
N GLU A 319 7.37 -4.91 -5.05
CA GLU A 319 8.03 -3.71 -5.59
C GLU A 319 7.08 -2.54 -5.92
N GLY A 320 5.77 -2.73 -5.93
CA GLY A 320 4.75 -1.80 -6.43
C GLY A 320 4.26 -2.13 -7.85
N THR A 321 4.59 -3.32 -8.36
CA THR A 321 4.32 -3.71 -9.75
C THR A 321 2.82 -3.77 -10.06
N GLY A 322 2.02 -4.36 -9.19
CA GLY A 322 0.57 -4.38 -9.35
C GLY A 322 -0.03 -2.99 -9.21
N ALA A 323 0.51 -2.16 -8.32
CA ALA A 323 0.06 -0.78 -8.13
C ALA A 323 0.32 0.08 -9.38
N ALA A 324 1.49 -0.03 -10.00
CA ALA A 324 1.80 0.67 -11.25
C ALA A 324 0.82 0.31 -12.37
N MET A 325 0.48 -0.99 -12.52
CA MET A 325 -0.53 -1.44 -13.49
C MET A 325 -1.94 -0.91 -13.15
N ALA A 326 -2.34 -0.93 -11.90
CA ALA A 326 -3.65 -0.45 -11.47
C ALA A 326 -3.81 1.07 -11.64
N MET A 327 -2.73 1.85 -11.54
CA MET A 327 -2.75 3.30 -11.81
C MET A 327 -3.29 3.63 -13.20
N GLN A 328 -3.01 2.80 -14.22
CA GLN A 328 -3.52 2.99 -15.58
C GLN A 328 -5.04 2.78 -15.67
N VAL A 329 -5.57 1.80 -14.94
CA VAL A 329 -7.01 1.56 -14.87
C VAL A 329 -7.72 2.73 -14.18
N ILE A 330 -7.14 3.25 -13.08
CA ILE A 330 -7.68 4.41 -12.36
C ILE A 330 -7.64 5.66 -13.27
N GLU A 331 -6.52 5.89 -13.96
CA GLU A 331 -6.40 6.99 -14.92
C GLU A 331 -7.43 6.88 -16.05
N GLY A 332 -7.60 5.68 -16.62
CA GLY A 332 -8.62 5.41 -17.63
C GLY A 332 -10.03 5.74 -17.13
N ALA A 333 -10.36 5.36 -15.90
CA ALA A 333 -11.65 5.69 -15.29
C ALA A 333 -11.87 7.20 -15.12
N VAL A 334 -10.84 7.93 -14.68
CA VAL A 334 -10.89 9.39 -14.53
C VAL A 334 -10.96 10.11 -15.89
N LYS A 335 -10.24 9.60 -16.90
CA LYS A 335 -10.31 10.14 -18.28
C LYS A 335 -11.71 9.93 -18.88
N ILE A 336 -12.26 8.73 -18.79
CA ILE A 336 -13.64 8.48 -19.26
C ILE A 336 -14.62 9.45 -18.58
N TYR A 337 -14.52 9.64 -17.27
CA TYR A 337 -15.37 10.54 -16.53
C TYR A 337 -15.26 12.01 -17.06
N ASN A 338 -14.05 12.46 -17.40
CA ASN A 338 -13.82 13.86 -17.79
C ASN A 338 -13.98 14.11 -19.29
N GLU A 339 -13.67 13.15 -20.16
CA GLU A 339 -13.45 13.37 -21.60
C GLU A 339 -14.54 12.73 -22.48
N MET A 340 -15.26 11.71 -21.95
CA MET A 340 -16.36 11.10 -22.70
C MET A 340 -17.53 12.07 -22.83
N ALA A 341 -18.11 12.16 -24.04
CA ALA A 341 -19.27 13.01 -24.28
C ALA A 341 -20.47 12.57 -23.48
N THR A 342 -21.32 13.52 -23.10
CA THR A 342 -22.65 13.26 -22.50
C THR A 342 -23.73 13.21 -23.57
N PHE A 343 -24.87 12.58 -23.27
CA PHE A 343 -26.03 12.60 -24.17
C PHE A 343 -26.45 14.03 -24.53
N SER A 344 -26.42 14.93 -23.52
CA SER A 344 -26.73 16.33 -23.70
C SER A 344 -25.73 17.08 -24.60
N SER A 345 -24.42 16.75 -24.53
CA SER A 345 -23.38 17.44 -25.31
C SER A 345 -23.21 16.89 -26.75
N ALA A 346 -23.50 15.61 -26.98
CA ALA A 346 -23.25 14.93 -28.25
C ALA A 346 -24.49 14.85 -29.16
N SER A 347 -25.65 15.36 -28.72
CA SER A 347 -26.94 15.24 -29.43
C SER A 347 -27.30 13.77 -29.78
N VAL A 348 -26.86 12.81 -28.98
CA VAL A 348 -27.18 11.40 -29.13
C VAL A 348 -28.52 11.14 -28.46
N SER A 349 -29.43 10.44 -29.17
CA SER A 349 -30.73 10.07 -28.60
C SER A 349 -30.55 9.16 -27.38
N GLY A 350 -31.16 9.53 -26.27
CA GLY A 350 -31.22 8.72 -25.06
C GLY A 350 -32.15 7.50 -25.25
N LYS A 351 -32.27 6.71 -24.17
CA LYS A 351 -33.18 5.55 -24.15
C LYS A 351 -34.63 6.02 -24.40
N SER A 352 -35.29 5.44 -25.38
CA SER A 352 -36.76 5.60 -25.57
C SER A 352 -37.48 5.16 -24.30
N ALA A 353 -38.48 5.90 -23.87
CA ALA A 353 -39.29 5.60 -22.70
C ALA A 353 -40.07 4.30 -22.83
#